data_97cd2f4fd497fbba30e03cb3dca300b7
#
_entry.id   97cd2f4fd497fbba30e03cb3dca300b7
#
_cell.length_a   1.000
_cell.length_b   1.000
_cell.length_c   1.000
_cell.angle_alpha   90.00
_cell.angle_beta   90.00
_cell.angle_gamma   90.00
#
_symmetry.space_group_name_H-M   'P 1'
#
loop_
_entity.id
_entity.type
_entity.pdbx_description
1 polymer ?
#
loop_
_entity_poly.entity_id
_entity_poly.type
_entity_poly.pdbx_seq_one_letter_code
_entity_poly.pdbx_strand_id
1 'polypeptide(L)'
;SIPSNSAKIVIDQLIEFGETKRGWLGVRIQDVTKEIADVEELGKPRGALVASVAQNSPSDKAGVKAGDIILEFDGEKINEMKELPIIVARTEVGKKVKVKIWRNKKEIIKNITLGRLETSEDFKVAEKETKKIDTQIDDLKITVRKLSKEDIKSRSLPNQTTGLVITSIEKNSPLFNSIEINSIILEAQKKKIRSIEDLSKVVNNVLKSDQKTILLVF
;
A
#
# COMPACT_ATOMS: atom_id res chain seq x y z
N SER A 1 1.59 5.09 17.83
CA SER A 1 3.03 5.04 18.15
C SER A 1 3.62 3.74 17.60
N ILE A 2 4.70 3.83 16.85
CA ILE A 2 5.46 2.65 16.40
C ILE A 2 6.18 2.08 17.63
N PRO A 3 6.00 0.79 17.97
CA PRO A 3 6.72 0.18 19.09
C PRO A 3 8.24 0.29 18.86
N SER A 4 8.97 0.73 19.87
CA SER A 4 10.43 0.96 19.83
C SER A 4 11.23 -0.27 19.33
N ASN A 5 10.76 -1.47 19.63
CA ASN A 5 11.38 -2.72 19.18
C ASN A 5 11.32 -2.92 17.66
N SER A 6 10.24 -2.48 17.00
CA SER A 6 10.12 -2.57 15.53
C SER A 6 11.05 -1.58 14.83
N ALA A 7 11.21 -0.38 15.41
CA ALA A 7 12.14 0.62 14.87
C ALA A 7 13.60 0.15 14.99
N LYS A 8 13.96 -0.49 16.10
CA LYS A 8 15.31 -1.01 16.31
C LYS A 8 15.70 -2.06 15.26
N ILE A 9 14.82 -3.04 14.98
CA ILE A 9 15.06 -4.07 13.97
C ILE A 9 15.31 -3.44 12.58
N VAL A 10 14.54 -2.43 12.21
CA VAL A 10 14.71 -1.71 10.93
C VAL A 10 16.03 -0.96 10.89
N ILE A 11 16.39 -0.28 11.98
CA ILE A 11 17.65 0.48 12.08
C ILE A 11 18.86 -0.48 12.02
N ASP A 12 18.81 -1.58 12.77
CA ASP A 12 19.89 -2.59 12.76
C ASP A 12 20.09 -3.16 11.35
N GLN A 13 18.99 -3.49 10.64
CA GLN A 13 19.06 -3.96 9.25
C GLN A 13 19.62 -2.91 8.28
N LEU A 14 19.25 -1.63 8.45
CA LEU A 14 19.78 -0.55 7.62
C LEU A 14 21.27 -0.31 7.86
N ILE A 15 21.74 -0.44 9.10
CA ILE A 15 23.15 -0.31 9.45
C ILE A 15 23.95 -1.49 8.89
N GLU A 16 23.45 -2.72 9.02
CA GLU A 16 24.18 -3.94 8.65
C GLU A 16 24.13 -4.23 7.15
N PHE A 17 22.99 -3.97 6.49
CA PHE A 17 22.76 -4.37 5.10
C PHE A 17 22.47 -3.20 4.15
N GLY A 18 22.34 -1.98 4.65
CA GLY A 18 21.95 -0.81 3.85
C GLY A 18 20.51 -0.85 3.34
N GLU A 19 19.73 -1.88 3.70
CA GLU A 19 18.35 -2.10 3.26
C GLU A 19 17.54 -2.93 4.25
N THR A 20 16.22 -2.81 4.21
CA THR A 20 15.33 -3.64 5.03
C THR A 20 15.06 -4.98 4.34
N LYS A 21 15.09 -6.07 5.13
CA LYS A 21 14.82 -7.44 4.67
C LYS A 21 13.70 -8.01 5.54
N ARG A 22 12.46 -7.83 5.11
CA ARG A 22 11.29 -8.33 5.85
C ARG A 22 10.80 -9.64 5.26
N GLY A 23 10.57 -10.63 6.12
CA GLY A 23 9.96 -11.89 5.73
C GLY A 23 8.59 -11.67 5.10
N TRP A 24 8.22 -12.52 4.14
CA TRP A 24 6.96 -12.45 3.43
C TRP A 24 6.41 -13.85 3.14
N LEU A 25 5.12 -14.03 3.41
CA LEU A 25 4.36 -15.27 3.14
C LEU A 25 3.58 -15.21 1.82
N GLY A 26 3.08 -14.04 1.46
CA GLY A 26 2.20 -13.86 0.32
C GLY A 26 0.76 -14.31 0.56
N VAL A 27 0.22 -13.97 1.73
CA VAL A 27 -1.18 -14.19 2.09
C VAL A 27 -1.85 -12.88 2.48
N ARG A 28 -3.12 -12.73 2.15
CA ARG A 28 -4.01 -11.75 2.76
C ARG A 28 -4.80 -12.45 3.84
N ILE A 29 -4.89 -11.83 5.01
CA ILE A 29 -5.50 -12.42 6.19
C ILE A 29 -6.61 -11.53 6.74
N GLN A 30 -7.49 -12.15 7.50
CA GLN A 30 -8.58 -11.50 8.24
C GLN A 30 -8.78 -12.15 9.59
N ASP A 31 -9.51 -11.49 10.48
CA ASP A 31 -9.81 -12.02 11.81
C ASP A 31 -10.68 -13.28 11.74
N VAL A 32 -10.45 -14.17 12.68
CA VAL A 32 -11.31 -15.33 12.92
C VAL A 32 -12.40 -14.90 13.90
N THR A 33 -13.60 -14.65 13.39
CA THR A 33 -14.75 -14.32 14.22
C THR A 33 -15.29 -15.55 14.95
N LYS A 34 -16.20 -15.33 15.91
CA LYS A 34 -16.83 -16.44 16.63
C LYS A 34 -17.60 -17.37 15.69
N GLU A 35 -18.31 -16.80 14.73
CA GLU A 35 -19.08 -17.53 13.73
C GLU A 35 -18.19 -18.42 12.86
N ILE A 36 -17.03 -17.89 12.44
CA ILE A 36 -16.02 -18.67 11.69
C ILE A 36 -15.48 -19.81 12.55
N ALA A 37 -15.15 -19.53 13.82
CA ALA A 37 -14.63 -20.54 14.73
C ALA A 37 -15.65 -21.65 15.00
N ASP A 38 -16.94 -21.30 15.09
CA ASP A 38 -18.02 -22.27 15.31
C ASP A 38 -18.23 -23.14 14.06
N VAL A 39 -18.25 -22.56 12.85
CA VAL A 39 -18.38 -23.29 11.57
C VAL A 39 -17.21 -24.24 11.34
N GLU A 40 -16.01 -23.78 11.64
CA GLU A 40 -14.77 -24.57 11.49
C GLU A 40 -14.51 -25.54 12.67
N GLU A 41 -15.37 -25.56 13.68
CA GLU A 41 -15.22 -26.37 14.91
C GLU A 41 -13.87 -26.14 15.59
N LEU A 42 -13.37 -24.90 15.56
CA LEU A 42 -12.08 -24.50 16.11
C LEU A 42 -12.11 -24.38 17.65
N GLY A 43 -13.29 -24.38 18.23
CA GLY A 43 -13.55 -24.28 19.66
C GLY A 43 -13.58 -22.84 20.19
N LYS A 44 -12.65 -21.99 19.77
CA LYS A 44 -12.62 -20.56 20.10
C LYS A 44 -11.98 -19.76 18.97
N PRO A 45 -12.35 -18.48 18.82
CA PRO A 45 -11.70 -17.58 17.85
C PRO A 45 -10.19 -17.48 18.15
N ARG A 46 -9.36 -17.84 17.19
CA ARG A 46 -7.90 -17.73 17.24
C ARG A 46 -7.30 -17.90 15.85
N GLY A 47 -6.08 -17.41 15.68
CA GLY A 47 -5.36 -17.55 14.42
C GLY A 47 -5.65 -16.43 13.45
N ALA A 48 -5.18 -16.60 12.22
CA ALA A 48 -5.38 -15.70 11.11
C ALA A 48 -6.01 -16.45 9.93
N LEU A 49 -7.23 -16.07 9.52
CA LEU A 49 -7.92 -16.67 8.39
C LEU A 49 -7.31 -16.16 7.09
N VAL A 50 -6.90 -17.04 6.20
CA VAL A 50 -6.36 -16.72 4.88
C VAL A 50 -7.52 -16.36 3.94
N ALA A 51 -7.65 -15.09 3.60
CA ALA A 51 -8.64 -14.60 2.65
C ALA A 51 -8.21 -14.85 1.19
N SER A 52 -6.91 -14.72 0.90
CA SER A 52 -6.34 -15.04 -0.41
C SER A 52 -4.85 -15.35 -0.31
N VAL A 53 -4.34 -16.04 -1.33
CA VAL A 53 -2.92 -16.37 -1.46
C VAL A 53 -2.42 -15.76 -2.77
N ALA A 54 -1.30 -15.03 -2.71
CA ALA A 54 -0.67 -14.44 -3.89
C ALA A 54 -0.05 -15.54 -4.74
N GLN A 55 -0.26 -15.46 -6.05
CA GLN A 55 0.27 -16.43 -7.01
C GLN A 55 1.81 -16.46 -6.96
N ASN A 56 2.40 -17.64 -7.07
CA ASN A 56 3.85 -17.86 -6.97
C ASN A 56 4.50 -17.45 -5.63
N SER A 57 3.72 -17.11 -4.62
CA SER A 57 4.21 -16.77 -3.30
C SER A 57 4.78 -17.98 -2.54
N PRO A 58 5.52 -17.75 -1.44
CA PRO A 58 5.94 -18.83 -0.53
C PRO A 58 4.79 -19.70 -0.04
N SER A 59 3.66 -19.09 0.30
CA SER A 59 2.46 -19.82 0.76
C SER A 59 1.79 -20.63 -0.35
N ASP A 60 1.73 -20.08 -1.57
CA ASP A 60 1.20 -20.78 -2.74
C ASP A 60 2.03 -22.03 -3.05
N LYS A 61 3.36 -21.89 -3.11
CA LYS A 61 4.29 -23.00 -3.32
C LYS A 61 4.20 -24.10 -2.24
N ALA A 62 3.85 -23.72 -1.01
CA ALA A 62 3.64 -24.66 0.08
C ALA A 62 2.23 -25.27 0.10
N GLY A 63 1.35 -24.82 -0.80
CA GLY A 63 -0.02 -25.30 -0.91
C GLY A 63 -0.95 -24.81 0.20
N VAL A 64 -0.71 -23.61 0.71
CA VAL A 64 -1.69 -22.87 1.53
C VAL A 64 -2.81 -22.38 0.62
N LYS A 65 -4.03 -22.35 1.10
CA LYS A 65 -5.23 -21.98 0.32
C LYS A 65 -6.06 -20.93 1.05
N ALA A 66 -6.88 -20.21 0.32
CA ALA A 66 -7.93 -19.41 0.92
C ALA A 66 -8.87 -20.33 1.75
N GLY A 67 -9.30 -19.85 2.90
CA GLY A 67 -10.07 -20.62 3.88
C GLY A 67 -9.23 -21.35 4.94
N ASP A 68 -7.90 -21.42 4.79
CA ASP A 68 -7.04 -21.92 5.87
C ASP A 68 -7.00 -20.93 7.04
N ILE A 69 -6.90 -21.45 8.27
CA ILE A 69 -6.64 -20.60 9.45
C ILE A 69 -5.22 -20.92 9.95
N ILE A 70 -4.34 -19.92 9.95
CA ILE A 70 -2.97 -20.08 10.47
C ILE A 70 -3.03 -20.01 11.99
N LEU A 71 -2.68 -21.10 12.66
CA LEU A 71 -2.74 -21.24 14.12
C LEU A 71 -1.38 -21.07 14.79
N GLU A 72 -0.29 -21.40 14.06
CA GLU A 72 1.06 -21.36 14.61
C GLU A 72 2.05 -21.06 13.49
N PHE A 73 3.04 -20.25 13.76
CA PHE A 73 4.11 -19.89 12.84
C PHE A 73 5.46 -20.04 13.55
N ASP A 74 6.31 -20.93 13.04
CA ASP A 74 7.66 -21.22 13.55
C ASP A 74 7.70 -21.50 15.07
N GLY A 75 6.68 -22.23 15.59
CA GLY A 75 6.52 -22.57 17.01
C GLY A 75 5.79 -21.50 17.84
N GLU A 76 5.52 -20.34 17.31
CA GLU A 76 4.76 -19.28 17.97
C GLU A 76 3.26 -19.40 17.64
N LYS A 77 2.42 -19.48 18.68
CA LYS A 77 0.96 -19.54 18.55
C LYS A 77 0.42 -18.18 18.10
N ILE A 78 -0.51 -18.21 17.17
CA ILE A 78 -1.23 -17.02 16.69
C ILE A 78 -2.58 -17.00 17.37
N ASN A 79 -2.79 -16.07 18.29
CA ASN A 79 -4.08 -15.88 18.97
C ASN A 79 -4.94 -14.85 18.24
N GLU A 80 -4.32 -13.78 17.71
CA GLU A 80 -5.00 -12.73 16.97
C GLU A 80 -4.34 -12.53 15.60
N MET A 81 -5.11 -12.18 14.60
CA MET A 81 -4.64 -11.99 13.23
C MET A 81 -3.46 -11.02 13.13
N LYS A 82 -3.47 -9.94 13.92
CA LYS A 82 -2.43 -8.89 13.90
C LYS A 82 -1.04 -9.36 14.34
N GLU A 83 -0.94 -10.51 15.02
CA GLU A 83 0.35 -11.06 15.47
C GLU A 83 1.14 -11.65 14.29
N LEU A 84 0.45 -12.28 13.33
CA LEU A 84 1.12 -12.98 12.24
C LEU A 84 2.01 -12.06 11.37
N PRO A 85 1.58 -10.88 10.91
CA PRO A 85 2.45 -10.00 10.12
C PRO A 85 3.71 -9.56 10.88
N ILE A 86 3.59 -9.36 12.20
CA ILE A 86 4.71 -8.93 13.05
C ILE A 86 5.75 -10.05 13.15
N ILE A 87 5.29 -11.29 13.39
CA ILE A 87 6.17 -12.45 13.51
C ILE A 87 6.86 -12.75 12.19
N VAL A 88 6.09 -12.71 11.08
CA VAL A 88 6.63 -12.95 9.74
C VAL A 88 7.67 -11.91 9.36
N ALA A 89 7.39 -10.62 9.61
CA ALA A 89 8.29 -9.53 9.25
C ALA A 89 9.64 -9.57 9.98
N ARG A 90 9.66 -10.09 11.24
CA ARG A 90 10.90 -10.24 12.03
C ARG A 90 11.66 -11.53 11.73
N THR A 91 11.05 -12.47 11.02
CA THR A 91 11.69 -13.74 10.68
C THR A 91 12.56 -13.56 9.44
N GLU A 92 13.73 -14.17 9.47
CA GLU A 92 14.75 -14.06 8.43
C GLU A 92 14.22 -14.52 7.05
N VAL A 93 14.55 -13.75 6.03
CA VAL A 93 14.25 -14.09 4.62
C VAL A 93 15.01 -15.34 4.21
N GLY A 94 14.34 -16.27 3.54
CA GLY A 94 14.91 -17.56 3.14
C GLY A 94 14.83 -18.64 4.22
N LYS A 95 14.47 -18.30 5.46
CA LYS A 95 14.27 -19.28 6.52
C LYS A 95 13.09 -20.21 6.16
N LYS A 96 13.31 -21.52 6.34
CA LYS A 96 12.27 -22.54 6.25
C LYS A 96 11.58 -22.69 7.60
N VAL A 97 10.32 -22.31 7.68
CA VAL A 97 9.51 -22.30 8.89
C VAL A 97 8.40 -23.34 8.83
N LYS A 98 8.01 -23.84 9.98
CA LYS A 98 6.82 -24.70 10.13
C LYS A 98 5.61 -23.82 10.43
N VAL A 99 4.57 -23.95 9.61
CA VAL A 99 3.31 -23.24 9.79
C VAL A 99 2.20 -24.26 10.01
N LYS A 100 1.54 -24.18 11.15
CA LYS A 100 0.39 -25.01 11.46
C LYS A 100 -0.86 -24.29 11.01
N ILE A 101 -1.62 -24.95 10.13
CA ILE A 101 -2.88 -24.44 9.59
C ILE A 101 -4.03 -25.35 10.00
N TRP A 102 -5.22 -24.78 10.13
CA TRP A 102 -6.48 -25.47 10.26
C TRP A 102 -7.18 -25.48 8.91
N ARG A 103 -7.49 -26.65 8.41
CA ARG A 103 -8.18 -26.89 7.14
C ARG A 103 -9.09 -28.09 7.26
N ASN A 104 -10.35 -27.95 6.87
CA ASN A 104 -11.34 -29.04 6.92
C ASN A 104 -11.40 -29.67 8.32
N LYS A 105 -11.43 -28.84 9.37
CA LYS A 105 -11.52 -29.25 10.77
C LYS A 105 -10.34 -30.11 11.25
N LYS A 106 -9.16 -29.97 10.63
CA LYS A 106 -7.94 -30.71 10.98
C LYS A 106 -6.72 -29.81 10.99
N GLU A 107 -5.80 -30.07 11.90
CA GLU A 107 -4.49 -29.43 11.89
C GLU A 107 -3.60 -30.04 10.81
N ILE A 108 -2.96 -29.21 10.01
CA ILE A 108 -2.01 -29.58 8.97
C ILE A 108 -0.75 -28.73 9.15
N ILE A 109 0.42 -29.35 9.04
CA ILE A 109 1.70 -28.64 9.09
C ILE A 109 2.19 -28.41 7.66
N LYS A 110 2.55 -27.18 7.34
CA LYS A 110 3.19 -26.76 6.10
C LYS A 110 4.59 -26.26 6.37
N ASN A 111 5.54 -26.62 5.53
CA ASN A 111 6.88 -26.04 5.56
C ASN A 111 6.93 -24.94 4.49
N ILE A 112 7.23 -23.71 4.90
CA ILE A 112 7.25 -22.54 4.03
C ILE A 112 8.63 -21.92 4.10
N THR A 113 9.24 -21.65 2.94
CA THR A 113 10.47 -20.87 2.87
C THR A 113 10.09 -19.43 2.65
N LEU A 114 10.41 -18.54 3.59
CA LEU A 114 10.02 -17.13 3.53
C LEU A 114 10.62 -16.41 2.33
N GLY A 115 9.81 -15.66 1.63
CA GLY A 115 10.24 -14.70 0.63
C GLY A 115 10.65 -13.38 1.26
N ARG A 116 11.11 -12.45 0.43
CA ARG A 116 11.39 -11.06 0.80
C ARG A 116 10.21 -10.18 0.39
N LEU A 117 9.67 -9.42 1.33
CA LEU A 117 8.53 -8.55 1.09
C LEU A 117 8.84 -7.52 -0.01
N GLU A 118 9.98 -6.88 0.06
CA GLU A 118 10.40 -5.81 -0.86
C GLU A 118 10.58 -6.27 -2.31
N THR A 119 10.73 -7.59 -2.55
CA THR A 119 10.82 -8.17 -3.90
C THR A 119 9.51 -8.77 -4.39
N SER A 120 8.47 -8.82 -3.55
CA SER A 120 7.17 -9.37 -3.92
C SER A 120 6.46 -8.49 -4.96
N GLU A 121 5.66 -9.12 -5.82
CA GLU A 121 4.84 -8.38 -6.78
C GLU A 121 3.80 -7.50 -6.09
N ASP A 122 3.21 -7.97 -4.99
CA ASP A 122 2.26 -7.20 -4.17
C ASP A 122 2.91 -5.92 -3.63
N PHE A 123 4.17 -6.00 -3.17
CA PHE A 123 4.91 -4.82 -2.70
C PHE A 123 5.24 -3.88 -3.84
N LYS A 124 5.67 -4.41 -4.99
CA LYS A 124 5.96 -3.60 -6.19
C LYS A 124 4.71 -2.91 -6.74
N VAL A 125 3.55 -3.57 -6.67
CA VAL A 125 2.27 -2.96 -7.06
C VAL A 125 1.88 -1.89 -6.04
N ALA A 126 1.96 -2.18 -4.73
CA ALA A 126 1.70 -1.21 -3.68
C ALA A 126 2.68 -0.03 -3.75
N GLU A 127 3.96 -0.27 -4.03
CA GLU A 127 4.97 0.79 -4.23
C GLU A 127 4.69 1.61 -5.50
N LYS A 128 4.22 0.99 -6.58
CA LYS A 128 3.75 1.70 -7.78
C LYS A 128 2.48 2.50 -7.53
N GLU A 129 1.58 1.99 -6.69
CA GLU A 129 0.36 2.70 -6.27
C GLU A 129 0.69 3.82 -5.25
N THR A 130 1.69 3.63 -4.37
CA THR A 130 2.15 4.63 -3.40
C THR A 130 3.18 5.59 -3.97
N LYS A 131 3.90 5.26 -5.02
CA LYS A 131 4.53 6.22 -5.92
C LYS A 131 3.43 6.89 -6.78
N LYS A 132 2.51 7.56 -6.11
CA LYS A 132 1.87 8.76 -6.63
C LYS A 132 3.07 9.66 -6.92
N ILE A 133 3.50 9.71 -8.17
CA ILE A 133 4.65 10.52 -8.56
C ILE A 133 4.19 11.95 -8.36
N ASP A 134 4.48 12.47 -7.16
CA ASP A 134 4.33 13.87 -6.87
C ASP A 134 5.34 14.59 -7.74
N THR A 135 4.85 15.29 -8.74
CA THR A 135 5.69 16.02 -9.68
C THR A 135 5.57 17.51 -9.38
N GLN A 136 6.71 18.13 -9.18
CA GLN A 136 6.78 19.58 -9.01
C GLN A 136 6.59 20.28 -10.35
N ILE A 137 5.74 21.27 -10.36
CA ILE A 137 5.55 22.20 -11.48
C ILE A 137 6.27 23.50 -11.09
N ASP A 138 7.52 23.62 -11.50
CA ASP A 138 8.44 24.68 -11.06
C ASP A 138 7.90 26.08 -11.33
N ASP A 139 7.26 26.29 -12.47
CA ASP A 139 6.70 27.57 -12.88
C ASP A 139 5.54 28.03 -11.98
N LEU A 140 4.77 27.11 -11.44
CA LEU A 140 3.69 27.38 -10.51
C LEU A 140 4.11 27.16 -9.04
N LYS A 141 5.28 26.59 -8.81
CA LYS A 141 5.80 26.25 -7.47
C LYS A 141 4.81 25.43 -6.64
N ILE A 142 4.20 24.45 -7.29
CA ILE A 142 3.28 23.50 -6.68
C ILE A 142 3.74 22.07 -6.98
N THR A 143 3.40 21.16 -6.09
CA THR A 143 3.55 19.73 -6.32
C THR A 143 2.18 19.13 -6.57
N VAL A 144 2.05 18.35 -7.64
CA VAL A 144 0.80 17.74 -8.05
C VAL A 144 0.96 16.24 -8.27
N ARG A 145 -0.11 15.49 -8.09
CA ARG A 145 -0.21 14.09 -8.47
C ARG A 145 -1.50 13.81 -9.23
N LYS A 146 -1.52 12.74 -9.99
CA LYS A 146 -2.73 12.31 -10.69
C LYS A 146 -3.84 11.91 -9.70
N LEU A 147 -5.08 12.25 -10.03
CA LEU A 147 -6.27 11.84 -9.27
C LEU A 147 -6.39 10.32 -9.26
N SER A 148 -6.53 9.71 -8.09
CA SER A 148 -6.67 8.27 -7.92
C SER A 148 -8.13 7.83 -7.82
N LYS A 149 -8.39 6.54 -7.96
CA LYS A 149 -9.74 5.97 -7.75
C LYS A 149 -10.24 6.18 -6.32
N GLU A 150 -9.33 6.17 -5.35
CA GLU A 150 -9.66 6.43 -3.94
C GLU A 150 -10.06 7.88 -3.72
N ASP A 151 -9.37 8.84 -4.37
CA ASP A 151 -9.74 10.25 -4.32
C ASP A 151 -11.15 10.47 -4.89
N ILE A 152 -11.46 9.82 -6.01
CA ILE A 152 -12.79 9.88 -6.64
C ILE A 152 -13.85 9.35 -5.67
N LYS A 153 -13.60 8.20 -5.04
CA LYS A 153 -14.53 7.56 -4.11
C LYS A 153 -14.71 8.36 -2.83
N SER A 154 -13.60 8.79 -2.19
CA SER A 154 -13.64 9.53 -0.92
C SER A 154 -14.27 10.91 -1.03
N ARG A 155 -14.22 11.53 -2.22
CA ARG A 155 -14.78 12.85 -2.51
C ARG A 155 -16.13 12.78 -3.24
N SER A 156 -16.68 11.58 -3.43
CA SER A 156 -17.95 11.33 -4.14
C SER A 156 -17.98 11.96 -5.55
N LEU A 157 -16.84 11.94 -6.24
CA LEU A 157 -16.74 12.48 -7.59
C LEU A 157 -17.27 11.49 -8.63
N PRO A 158 -17.74 11.96 -9.80
CA PRO A 158 -18.12 11.07 -10.91
C PRO A 158 -16.95 10.15 -11.30
N ASN A 159 -17.25 8.87 -11.57
CA ASN A 159 -16.22 7.85 -11.87
C ASN A 159 -15.29 8.18 -13.06
N GLN A 160 -15.71 9.08 -13.95
CA GLN A 160 -14.93 9.51 -15.11
C GLN A 160 -14.15 10.80 -14.87
N THR A 161 -14.15 11.34 -13.63
CA THR A 161 -13.41 12.57 -13.31
C THR A 161 -11.92 12.33 -13.49
N THR A 162 -11.28 13.23 -14.20
CA THR A 162 -9.82 13.29 -14.38
C THR A 162 -9.30 14.62 -13.87
N GLY A 163 -8.09 14.64 -13.36
CA GLY A 163 -7.48 15.85 -12.81
C GLY A 163 -6.18 15.59 -12.08
N LEU A 164 -5.62 16.64 -11.52
CA LEU A 164 -4.43 16.58 -10.69
C LEU A 164 -4.74 17.10 -9.29
N VAL A 165 -4.35 16.38 -8.27
CA VAL A 165 -4.46 16.79 -6.86
C VAL A 165 -3.21 17.58 -6.50
N ILE A 166 -3.38 18.75 -5.89
CA ILE A 166 -2.28 19.54 -5.35
C ILE A 166 -1.86 18.95 -4.00
N THR A 167 -0.61 18.52 -3.88
CA THR A 167 -0.07 17.90 -2.66
C THR A 167 0.78 18.87 -1.85
N SER A 168 1.35 19.90 -2.49
CA SER A 168 2.12 20.96 -1.84
C SER A 168 2.06 22.26 -2.61
N ILE A 169 2.14 23.39 -1.89
CA ILE A 169 2.22 24.75 -2.46
C ILE A 169 3.35 25.48 -1.74
N GLU A 170 4.35 25.94 -2.48
CA GLU A 170 5.43 26.74 -1.90
C GLU A 170 4.95 28.13 -1.51
N LYS A 171 5.54 28.72 -0.47
CA LYS A 171 5.18 30.08 0.00
C LYS A 171 5.35 31.16 -1.06
N ASN A 172 6.25 30.95 -2.01
CA ASN A 172 6.52 31.85 -3.13
C ASN A 172 5.75 31.48 -4.42
N SER A 173 4.79 30.55 -4.31
CA SER A 173 3.90 30.21 -5.42
C SER A 173 2.94 31.35 -5.72
N PRO A 174 2.68 31.66 -7.01
CA PRO A 174 1.63 32.61 -7.38
C PRO A 174 0.22 32.16 -6.93
N LEU A 175 0.08 30.89 -6.56
CA LEU A 175 -1.18 30.27 -6.15
C LEU A 175 -1.34 30.14 -4.62
N PHE A 176 -0.32 30.54 -3.84
CA PHE A 176 -0.24 30.27 -2.39
C PHE A 176 -1.46 30.78 -1.60
N ASN A 177 -2.00 31.93 -1.95
CA ASN A 177 -3.16 32.53 -1.26
C ASN A 177 -4.50 32.28 -1.98
N SER A 178 -4.48 31.56 -3.12
CA SER A 178 -5.65 31.42 -3.99
C SER A 178 -6.22 30.01 -4.01
N ILE A 179 -5.44 29.02 -3.53
CA ILE A 179 -5.78 27.60 -3.64
C ILE A 179 -5.31 26.85 -2.40
N GLU A 180 -6.09 25.89 -1.97
CA GLU A 180 -5.75 25.02 -0.83
C GLU A 180 -5.04 23.73 -1.28
N ILE A 181 -4.20 23.20 -0.39
CA ILE A 181 -3.66 21.85 -0.55
C ILE A 181 -4.83 20.86 -0.58
N ASN A 182 -4.72 19.81 -1.39
CA ASN A 182 -5.76 18.85 -1.72
C ASN A 182 -6.84 19.35 -2.71
N SER A 183 -6.77 20.55 -3.24
CA SER A 183 -7.61 20.95 -4.38
C SER A 183 -7.29 20.12 -5.62
N ILE A 184 -8.28 19.95 -6.48
CA ILE A 184 -8.14 19.17 -7.72
C ILE A 184 -8.19 20.13 -8.91
N ILE A 185 -7.12 20.18 -9.69
CA ILE A 185 -7.10 20.92 -10.97
C ILE A 185 -7.81 20.06 -12.02
N LEU A 186 -8.98 20.50 -12.46
CA LEU A 186 -9.80 19.85 -13.48
C LEU A 186 -9.52 20.39 -14.88
N GLU A 187 -9.36 21.71 -14.99
CA GLU A 187 -9.11 22.38 -16.27
C GLU A 187 -8.06 23.50 -16.11
N ALA A 188 -7.30 23.73 -17.17
CA ALA A 188 -6.41 24.88 -17.30
C ALA A 188 -6.62 25.50 -18.68
N GLN A 189 -6.83 26.84 -18.74
CA GLN A 189 -7.13 27.56 -19.98
C GLN A 189 -8.27 26.92 -20.80
N LYS A 190 -9.36 26.52 -20.10
CA LYS A 190 -10.54 25.82 -20.67
C LYS A 190 -10.22 24.47 -21.34
N LYS A 191 -9.06 23.87 -21.04
CA LYS A 191 -8.69 22.55 -21.50
C LYS A 191 -8.71 21.60 -20.32
N LYS A 192 -9.33 20.42 -20.48
CA LYS A 192 -9.35 19.38 -19.45
C LYS A 192 -7.93 18.86 -19.18
N ILE A 193 -7.58 18.76 -17.91
CA ILE A 193 -6.30 18.24 -17.45
C ILE A 193 -6.48 16.77 -17.09
N ARG A 194 -5.75 15.90 -17.78
CA ARG A 194 -5.78 14.44 -17.56
C ARG A 194 -4.45 13.91 -17.06
N SER A 195 -3.39 14.69 -17.28
CA SER A 195 -2.02 14.29 -16.91
C SER A 195 -1.19 15.52 -16.52
N ILE A 196 -0.04 15.25 -15.90
CA ILE A 196 0.94 16.28 -15.52
C ILE A 196 1.47 16.99 -16.76
N GLU A 197 1.67 16.24 -17.84
CA GLU A 197 2.15 16.76 -19.12
C GLU A 197 1.14 17.75 -19.73
N ASP A 198 -0.17 17.51 -19.54
CA ASP A 198 -1.21 18.45 -20.01
C ASP A 198 -1.09 19.79 -19.30
N LEU A 199 -0.93 19.76 -17.96
CA LEU A 199 -0.75 20.98 -17.17
C LEU A 199 0.54 21.70 -17.55
N SER A 200 1.65 20.98 -17.63
CA SER A 200 2.96 21.55 -18.02
C SER A 200 2.92 22.20 -19.40
N LYS A 201 2.25 21.58 -20.38
CA LYS A 201 2.08 22.17 -21.72
C LYS A 201 1.28 23.48 -21.68
N VAL A 202 0.19 23.50 -20.88
CA VAL A 202 -0.62 24.71 -20.76
C VAL A 202 0.17 25.84 -20.09
N VAL A 203 0.88 25.53 -18.99
CA VAL A 203 1.73 26.51 -18.27
C VAL A 203 2.82 27.05 -19.19
N ASN A 204 3.55 26.19 -19.89
CA ASN A 204 4.60 26.57 -20.81
C ASN A 204 4.07 27.45 -21.97
N ASN A 205 2.86 27.16 -22.47
CA ASN A 205 2.26 27.98 -23.54
C ASN A 205 1.87 29.38 -23.03
N VAL A 206 1.37 29.48 -21.79
CA VAL A 206 1.05 30.78 -21.16
C VAL A 206 2.31 31.60 -20.94
N LEU A 207 3.39 30.97 -20.44
CA LEU A 207 4.68 31.62 -20.20
C LEU A 207 5.34 32.14 -21.50
N LYS A 208 5.13 31.44 -22.62
CA LYS A 208 5.65 31.83 -23.94
C LYS A 208 4.77 32.88 -24.64
N SER A 209 3.56 33.10 -24.17
CA SER A 209 2.66 34.14 -24.70
C SER A 209 2.77 35.42 -23.88
N ASP A 210 2.29 36.53 -24.41
CA ASP A 210 2.20 37.79 -23.67
C ASP A 210 1.15 37.76 -22.54
N GLN A 211 0.40 36.67 -22.41
CA GLN A 211 -0.57 36.46 -21.35
C GLN A 211 0.14 36.05 -20.06
N LYS A 212 0.10 36.92 -19.06
CA LYS A 212 0.69 36.65 -17.72
C LYS A 212 -0.29 35.98 -16.72
N THR A 213 -1.45 35.51 -17.19
CA THR A 213 -2.51 34.97 -16.33
C THR A 213 -2.90 33.59 -16.78
N ILE A 214 -2.94 32.66 -15.85
CA ILE A 214 -3.45 31.31 -16.06
C ILE A 214 -4.83 31.15 -15.40
N LEU A 215 -5.80 30.63 -16.18
CA LEU A 215 -7.12 30.25 -15.65
C LEU A 215 -7.09 28.78 -15.26
N LEU A 216 -7.34 28.51 -13.98
CA LEU A 216 -7.48 27.14 -13.45
C LEU A 216 -8.91 26.95 -12.94
N VAL A 217 -9.45 25.74 -13.14
CA VAL A 217 -10.75 25.31 -12.62
C VAL A 217 -10.51 24.10 -11.70
N PHE A 218 -11.10 24.17 -10.51
CA PHE A 218 -10.92 23.23 -9.42
C PHE A 218 -12.20 22.44 -9.14
#